data_571b9378a00ca8569c354c6329d572e5
#
_entry.id   571b9378a00ca8569c354c6329d572e5
#
_cell.length_a   1.000
_cell.length_b   1.000
_cell.length_c   1.000
_cell.angle_alpha   90.00
_cell.angle_beta   90.00
_cell.angle_gamma   90.00
#
_symmetry.space_group_name_H-M   'P 1'
#
loop_
_entity.id
_entity.type
_entity.pdbx_description
1 polymer ?
#
loop_
_entity_poly.entity_id
_entity_poly.type
_entity_poly.pdbx_seq_one_letter_code
_entity_poly.pdbx_strand_id
1 'polypeptide(L)'
;DEPAFGAYLNWLHLGEATLTFPQTLVLRYGRFEPEGRRQPQVAEDYAKWFLARLRTLEPLLAQQAYLCVERFTAADVSVGYALMLAEHLGLHERFTPSVAAYWQRLRGRDGFARAMRAQEVAAISQGVSIVPAPDTQPPG
;
A
#
# COMPACT_ATOMS: atom_id res chain seq x y z
N ASP A 1 -7.14 23.22 -13.88
CA ASP A 1 -6.75 22.66 -15.17
C ASP A 1 -7.34 21.25 -15.32
N GLU A 2 -8.31 21.06 -16.19
CA GLU A 2 -9.08 19.80 -16.27
C GLU A 2 -8.22 18.56 -16.58
N PRO A 3 -7.21 18.58 -17.47
CA PRO A 3 -6.39 17.40 -17.72
C PRO A 3 -5.60 16.94 -16.50
N ALA A 4 -5.04 17.87 -15.73
CA ALA A 4 -4.32 17.58 -14.51
C ALA A 4 -5.25 17.05 -13.41
N PHE A 5 -6.47 17.58 -13.34
CA PHE A 5 -7.48 17.13 -12.39
C PHE A 5 -7.98 15.70 -12.68
N GLY A 6 -8.19 15.36 -13.95
CA GLY A 6 -8.55 14.01 -14.37
C GLY A 6 -7.47 12.99 -14.00
N ALA A 7 -6.20 13.29 -14.27
CA ALA A 7 -5.08 12.47 -13.86
C ALA A 7 -5.00 12.32 -12.32
N TYR A 8 -5.19 13.42 -11.58
CA TYR A 8 -5.23 13.40 -10.11
C TYR A 8 -6.31 12.45 -9.57
N LEU A 9 -7.53 12.54 -10.08
CA LEU A 9 -8.62 11.65 -9.65
C LEU A 9 -8.31 10.19 -10.00
N ASN A 10 -7.76 9.92 -11.18
CA ASN A 10 -7.39 8.58 -11.58
C ASN A 10 -6.38 7.96 -10.59
N TRP A 11 -5.32 8.67 -10.24
CA TRP A 11 -4.32 8.17 -9.31
C TRP A 11 -4.85 8.10 -7.86
N LEU A 12 -5.70 9.03 -7.45
CA LEU A 12 -6.35 8.99 -6.14
C LEU A 12 -7.15 7.70 -5.95
N HIS A 13 -7.95 7.34 -6.95
CA HIS A 13 -8.78 6.13 -6.89
C HIS A 13 -7.99 4.85 -7.17
N LEU A 14 -6.90 4.92 -7.93
CA LEU A 14 -6.04 3.75 -8.19
C LEU A 14 -5.51 3.15 -6.87
N GLY A 15 -5.09 3.99 -5.94
CA GLY A 15 -4.54 3.53 -4.66
C GLY A 15 -5.52 2.63 -3.91
N GLU A 16 -6.74 3.09 -3.73
CA GLU A 16 -7.76 2.35 -3.00
C GLU A 16 -8.37 1.19 -3.82
N ALA A 17 -8.94 1.51 -4.97
CA ALA A 17 -9.75 0.56 -5.72
C ALA A 17 -8.91 -0.53 -6.42
N THR A 18 -7.71 -0.18 -6.89
CA THR A 18 -6.90 -1.07 -7.73
C THR A 18 -5.72 -1.69 -7.01
N LEU A 19 -5.05 -0.93 -6.14
CA LEU A 19 -3.83 -1.39 -5.48
C LEU A 19 -4.11 -1.98 -4.09
N THR A 20 -5.02 -1.41 -3.32
CA THR A 20 -5.32 -1.91 -1.96
C THR A 20 -6.16 -3.18 -1.99
N PHE A 21 -7.17 -3.25 -2.85
CA PHE A 21 -8.11 -4.37 -2.89
C PHE A 21 -7.44 -5.75 -3.06
N PRO A 22 -6.56 -6.01 -4.03
CA PRO A 22 -5.93 -7.33 -4.15
C PRO A 22 -5.11 -7.72 -2.92
N GLN A 23 -4.54 -6.76 -2.20
CA GLN A 23 -3.78 -7.01 -0.99
C GLN A 23 -4.67 -7.48 0.18
N THR A 24 -5.93 -7.07 0.23
CA THR A 24 -6.88 -7.59 1.22
C THR A 24 -7.13 -9.09 1.02
N LEU A 25 -7.07 -9.57 -0.21
CA LEU A 25 -7.20 -10.99 -0.53
C LEU A 25 -5.91 -11.77 -0.24
N VAL A 26 -4.75 -11.14 -0.41
CA VAL A 26 -3.47 -11.70 0.08
C VAL A 26 -3.53 -11.92 1.59
N LEU A 27 -3.99 -10.92 2.35
CA LEU A 27 -4.17 -11.02 3.80
C LEU A 27 -5.17 -12.10 4.16
N ARG A 28 -6.35 -12.08 3.54
CA ARG A 28 -7.40 -13.06 3.83
C ARG A 28 -6.92 -14.48 3.66
N TYR A 29 -6.46 -14.84 2.47
CA TYR A 29 -6.11 -16.23 2.15
C TYR A 29 -4.74 -16.66 2.68
N GLY A 30 -3.84 -15.71 2.93
CA GLY A 30 -2.52 -15.99 3.47
C GLY A 30 -2.44 -16.00 4.99
N ARG A 31 -3.29 -15.20 5.68
CA ARG A 31 -3.16 -14.99 7.14
C ARG A 31 -4.47 -15.13 7.92
N PHE A 32 -5.57 -14.48 7.48
CA PHE A 32 -6.78 -14.36 8.28
C PHE A 32 -7.68 -15.60 8.29
N GLU A 33 -7.67 -16.39 7.21
CA GLU A 33 -8.38 -17.66 7.22
C GLU A 33 -7.72 -18.63 8.21
N PRO A 34 -8.51 -19.47 8.92
CA PRO A 34 -7.98 -20.56 9.70
C PRO A 34 -7.02 -21.42 8.87
N GLU A 35 -5.99 -22.02 9.51
CA GLU A 35 -4.92 -22.73 8.83
C GLU A 35 -5.42 -23.74 7.78
N GLY A 36 -6.44 -24.54 8.11
CA GLY A 36 -7.02 -25.51 7.18
C GLY A 36 -7.84 -24.90 6.02
N ARG A 37 -8.06 -23.59 6.01
CA ARG A 37 -8.77 -22.86 4.95
C ARG A 37 -7.87 -21.86 4.21
N ARG A 38 -6.62 -21.70 4.63
CA ARG A 38 -5.64 -20.86 3.93
C ARG A 38 -5.39 -21.41 2.53
N GLN A 39 -5.23 -20.51 1.58
CA GLN A 39 -5.00 -20.83 0.18
C GLN A 39 -3.79 -20.06 -0.35
N PRO A 40 -2.57 -20.54 -0.11
CA PRO A 40 -1.35 -19.82 -0.47
C PRO A 40 -1.25 -19.49 -1.95
N GLN A 41 -1.73 -20.37 -2.83
CA GLN A 41 -1.75 -20.12 -4.28
C GLN A 41 -2.64 -18.91 -4.63
N VAL A 42 -3.82 -18.81 -4.01
CA VAL A 42 -4.72 -17.67 -4.22
C VAL A 42 -4.08 -16.37 -3.72
N ALA A 43 -3.44 -16.42 -2.54
CA ALA A 43 -2.72 -15.27 -2.01
C ALA A 43 -1.59 -14.81 -2.97
N GLU A 44 -0.81 -15.73 -3.51
CA GLU A 44 0.25 -15.41 -4.47
C GLU A 44 -0.32 -14.86 -5.80
N ASP A 45 -1.43 -15.37 -6.29
CA ASP A 45 -2.06 -14.88 -7.52
C ASP A 45 -2.54 -13.43 -7.37
N TYR A 46 -3.11 -13.07 -6.21
CA TYR A 46 -3.49 -11.68 -5.91
C TYR A 46 -2.27 -10.79 -5.65
N ALA A 47 -1.19 -11.32 -5.07
CA ALA A 47 0.08 -10.59 -4.97
C ALA A 47 0.66 -10.26 -6.36
N LYS A 48 0.66 -11.21 -7.28
CA LYS A 48 1.06 -10.98 -8.68
C LYS A 48 0.16 -9.96 -9.36
N TRP A 49 -1.14 -10.02 -9.12
CA TRP A 49 -2.07 -9.05 -9.68
C TRP A 49 -1.78 -7.63 -9.20
N PHE A 50 -1.61 -7.45 -7.89
CA PHE A 50 -1.19 -6.17 -7.31
C PHE A 50 0.09 -5.65 -7.97
N LEU A 51 1.14 -6.46 -8.03
CA LEU A 51 2.43 -6.07 -8.62
C LEU A 51 2.33 -5.75 -10.11
N ALA A 52 1.46 -6.45 -10.85
CA ALA A 52 1.23 -6.15 -12.26
C ALA A 52 0.57 -4.77 -12.46
N ARG A 53 -0.38 -4.39 -11.59
CA ARG A 53 -0.99 -3.06 -11.61
C ARG A 53 -0.01 -1.99 -11.16
N LEU A 54 0.78 -2.27 -10.13
CA LEU A 54 1.79 -1.34 -9.62
C LEU A 54 2.85 -0.99 -10.68
N ARG A 55 3.26 -1.94 -11.52
CA ARG A 55 4.21 -1.70 -12.62
C ARG A 55 3.73 -0.65 -13.62
N THR A 56 2.44 -0.38 -13.71
CA THR A 56 1.95 0.68 -14.61
C THR A 56 2.42 2.08 -14.19
N LEU A 57 2.86 2.25 -12.94
CA LEU A 57 3.44 3.49 -12.44
C LEU A 57 4.90 3.70 -12.85
N GLU A 58 5.61 2.64 -13.27
CA GLU A 58 7.06 2.69 -13.54
C GLU A 58 7.44 3.78 -14.56
N PRO A 59 6.80 3.88 -15.75
CA PRO A 59 7.17 4.91 -16.73
C PRO A 59 6.94 6.33 -16.23
N LEU A 60 5.92 6.54 -15.42
CA LEU A 60 5.61 7.83 -14.82
C LEU A 60 6.65 8.22 -13.77
N LEU A 61 6.91 7.31 -12.83
CA LEU A 61 7.81 7.54 -11.69
C LEU A 61 9.29 7.56 -12.09
N ALA A 62 9.64 7.04 -13.27
CA ALA A 62 10.96 7.22 -13.86
C ALA A 62 11.24 8.66 -14.30
N GLN A 63 10.19 9.46 -14.53
CA GLN A 63 10.30 10.82 -15.08
C GLN A 63 9.98 11.91 -14.06
N GLN A 64 9.23 11.60 -13.01
CA GLN A 64 8.77 12.59 -12.03
C GLN A 64 8.76 12.06 -10.60
N ALA A 65 8.83 12.99 -9.66
CA ALA A 65 8.96 12.67 -8.24
C ALA A 65 7.65 12.20 -7.59
N TYR A 66 6.51 12.67 -8.09
CA TYR A 66 5.16 12.42 -7.55
C TYR A 66 4.19 12.11 -8.68
N LEU A 67 3.01 11.58 -8.33
CA LEU A 67 2.03 11.11 -9.31
C LEU A 67 1.38 12.23 -10.13
N CYS A 68 1.29 13.44 -9.58
CA CYS A 68 0.61 14.55 -10.22
C CYS A 68 1.41 15.84 -10.11
N VAL A 69 1.44 16.60 -11.20
CA VAL A 69 1.90 18.01 -11.26
C VAL A 69 3.22 18.29 -10.52
N GLU A 70 4.10 17.30 -10.49
CA GLU A 70 5.44 17.34 -9.87
C GLU A 70 5.46 17.73 -8.37
N ARG A 71 4.33 17.59 -7.71
CA ARG A 71 4.19 17.89 -6.28
C ARG A 71 3.41 16.80 -5.55
N PHE A 72 3.65 16.68 -4.25
CA PHE A 72 2.92 15.79 -3.38
C PHE A 72 1.44 16.18 -3.27
N THR A 73 0.54 15.22 -3.49
CA THR A 73 -0.91 15.39 -3.47
C THR A 73 -1.59 14.26 -2.67
N ALA A 74 -2.91 14.32 -2.51
CA ALA A 74 -3.66 13.22 -1.90
C ALA A 74 -3.62 11.92 -2.74
N ALA A 75 -3.33 11.99 -4.05
CA ALA A 75 -3.08 10.80 -4.86
C ALA A 75 -1.86 10.02 -4.34
N ASP A 76 -0.79 10.73 -3.95
CA ASP A 76 0.41 10.11 -3.35
C ASP A 76 0.11 9.54 -1.95
N VAL A 77 -0.83 10.10 -1.21
CA VAL A 77 -1.29 9.52 0.06
C VAL A 77 -2.02 8.21 -0.19
N SER A 78 -2.96 8.19 -1.14
CA SER A 78 -3.74 6.99 -1.48
C SER A 78 -2.87 5.84 -1.98
N VAL A 79 -2.00 6.11 -2.95
CA VAL A 79 -1.05 5.10 -3.45
C VAL A 79 -0.02 4.73 -2.37
N GLY A 80 0.46 5.72 -1.60
CA GLY A 80 1.40 5.50 -0.50
C GLY A 80 0.86 4.55 0.57
N TYR A 81 -0.45 4.61 0.88
CA TYR A 81 -1.10 3.64 1.76
C TYR A 81 -1.00 2.21 1.20
N ALA A 82 -1.28 2.03 -0.09
CA ALA A 82 -1.15 0.72 -0.73
C ALA A 82 0.30 0.20 -0.72
N LEU A 83 1.30 1.08 -0.86
CA LEU A 83 2.72 0.71 -0.76
C LEU A 83 3.12 0.35 0.68
N MET A 84 2.59 1.06 1.67
CA MET A 84 2.78 0.75 3.09
C MET A 84 2.23 -0.64 3.43
N LEU A 85 1.04 -0.96 2.96
CA LEU A 85 0.45 -2.29 3.14
C LEU A 85 1.28 -3.37 2.44
N ALA A 86 1.77 -3.09 1.23
CA ALA A 86 2.63 -4.00 0.49
C ALA A 86 3.96 -4.27 1.21
N GLU A 87 4.55 -3.26 1.84
CA GLU A 87 5.74 -3.44 2.67
C GLU A 87 5.45 -4.36 3.84
N HIS A 88 4.32 -4.15 4.50
CA HIS A 88 3.88 -5.01 5.61
C HIS A 88 3.66 -6.47 5.18
N LEU A 89 3.24 -6.69 3.94
CA LEU A 89 3.08 -8.02 3.34
C LEU A 89 4.38 -8.63 2.78
N GLY A 90 5.51 -7.90 2.82
CA GLY A 90 6.78 -8.32 2.22
C GLY A 90 6.82 -8.19 0.69
N LEU A 91 5.79 -7.61 0.07
CA LEU A 91 5.71 -7.48 -1.39
C LEU A 91 6.64 -6.38 -1.95
N HIS A 92 7.13 -5.49 -1.09
CA HIS A 92 8.01 -4.38 -1.48
C HIS A 92 9.35 -4.85 -2.06
N GLU A 93 9.82 -6.05 -1.71
CA GLU A 93 11.02 -6.65 -2.29
C GLU A 93 10.91 -6.92 -3.80
N ARG A 94 9.67 -6.92 -4.31
CA ARG A 94 9.33 -7.17 -5.72
C ARG A 94 8.96 -5.88 -6.47
N PHE A 95 9.18 -4.70 -5.87
CA PHE A 95 8.93 -3.42 -6.52
C PHE A 95 9.94 -3.17 -7.64
N THR A 96 9.49 -2.50 -8.70
CA THR A 96 10.38 -1.99 -9.73
C THR A 96 11.22 -0.82 -9.19
N PRO A 97 12.38 -0.51 -9.80
CA PRO A 97 13.29 0.49 -9.25
C PRO A 97 12.68 1.87 -9.00
N SER A 98 11.87 2.39 -9.94
CA SER A 98 11.25 3.71 -9.78
C SER A 98 10.14 3.71 -8.71
N VAL A 99 9.38 2.62 -8.61
CA VAL A 99 8.39 2.43 -7.55
C VAL A 99 9.08 2.33 -6.18
N ALA A 100 10.17 1.58 -6.06
CA ALA A 100 10.93 1.48 -4.83
C ALA A 100 11.51 2.84 -4.41
N ALA A 101 12.09 3.60 -5.33
CA ALA A 101 12.59 4.95 -5.07
C ALA A 101 11.46 5.92 -4.66
N TYR A 102 10.31 5.84 -5.31
CA TYR A 102 9.12 6.61 -4.94
C TYR A 102 8.65 6.27 -3.53
N TRP A 103 8.56 4.99 -3.17
CA TRP A 103 8.18 4.56 -1.83
C TRP A 103 9.15 5.10 -0.77
N GLN A 104 10.46 5.03 -1.00
CA GLN A 104 11.44 5.61 -0.09
C GLN A 104 11.27 7.12 0.08
N ARG A 105 10.95 7.83 -1.01
CA ARG A 105 10.67 9.27 -0.97
C ARG A 105 9.45 9.60 -0.12
N LEU A 106 8.37 8.83 -0.24
CA LEU A 106 7.15 9.03 0.56
C LEU A 106 7.42 8.77 2.05
N ARG A 107 8.14 7.69 2.38
CA ARG A 107 8.51 7.35 3.77
C ARG A 107 9.42 8.39 4.42
N GLY A 108 10.30 9.00 3.65
CA GLY A 108 11.22 10.04 4.12
C GLY A 108 10.54 11.38 4.44
N ARG A 109 9.23 11.52 4.23
CA ARG A 109 8.52 12.77 4.54
C ARG A 109 8.20 12.88 6.03
N ASP A 110 8.40 14.06 6.60
CA ASP A 110 8.04 14.35 7.99
C ASP A 110 6.56 14.09 8.29
N GLY A 111 5.69 14.37 7.31
CA GLY A 111 4.25 14.11 7.43
C GLY A 111 3.96 12.62 7.60
N PHE A 112 4.66 11.75 6.87
CA PHE A 112 4.55 10.30 7.01
C PHE A 112 4.98 9.85 8.42
N ALA A 113 6.15 10.30 8.86
CA ALA A 113 6.65 9.98 10.19
C ALA A 113 5.70 10.43 11.31
N ARG A 114 5.09 11.63 11.18
CA ARG A 114 4.08 12.10 12.15
C ARG A 114 2.81 11.25 12.13
N ALA A 115 2.34 10.86 10.94
CA ALA A 115 1.15 10.01 10.79
C ALA A 115 1.36 8.64 11.45
N MET A 116 2.51 8.01 11.24
CA MET A 116 2.86 6.73 11.85
C MET A 116 2.91 6.83 13.38
N ARG A 117 3.52 7.87 13.93
CA ARG A 117 3.52 8.09 15.40
C ARG A 117 2.12 8.33 15.95
N ALA A 118 1.28 9.10 15.25
CA ALA A 118 -0.09 9.34 15.69
C ALA A 118 -0.91 8.03 15.70
N GLN A 119 -0.73 7.18 14.70
CA GLN A 119 -1.36 5.86 14.64
C GLN A 119 -0.91 4.96 15.79
N GLU A 120 0.39 4.91 16.08
CA GLU A 120 0.95 4.14 17.20
C GLU A 120 0.38 4.60 18.55
N VAL A 121 0.38 5.91 18.80
CA VAL A 121 -0.20 6.49 20.02
C VAL A 121 -1.69 6.15 20.15
N ALA A 122 -2.44 6.25 19.04
CA ALA A 122 -3.86 5.89 19.05
C ALA A 122 -4.08 4.41 19.34
N ALA A 123 -3.28 3.52 18.74
CA ALA A 123 -3.36 2.08 18.97
C ALA A 123 -3.09 1.74 20.46
N ILE A 124 -2.02 2.30 21.03
CA ILE A 124 -1.69 2.11 22.45
C ILE A 124 -2.83 2.60 23.35
N SER A 125 -3.38 3.79 23.07
CA SER A 125 -4.46 4.37 23.88
C SER A 125 -5.76 3.56 23.84
N GLN A 126 -5.98 2.81 22.75
CA GLN A 126 -7.15 1.95 22.56
C GLN A 126 -6.90 0.49 22.93
N GLY A 127 -5.70 0.13 23.38
CA GLY A 127 -5.34 -1.23 23.76
C GLY A 127 -5.33 -2.21 22.57
N VAL A 128 -5.11 -1.71 21.34
CA VAL A 128 -5.00 -2.53 20.13
C VAL A 128 -3.54 -2.67 19.69
N SER A 129 -3.25 -3.71 18.88
CA SER A 129 -1.90 -3.97 18.38
C SER A 129 -1.36 -2.79 17.57
N ILE A 130 -0.10 -2.42 17.82
CA ILE A 130 0.65 -1.48 16.99
C ILE A 130 1.15 -2.14 15.69
N VAL A 131 1.17 -3.47 15.65
CA VAL A 131 1.54 -4.23 14.45
C VAL A 131 0.31 -4.33 13.56
N PRO A 132 0.36 -3.82 12.30
CA PRO A 132 -0.75 -3.94 11.37
C PRO A 132 -1.03 -5.41 11.06
N ALA A 133 -2.33 -5.75 10.99
CA ALA A 133 -2.79 -7.10 10.65
C ALA A 133 -2.04 -8.21 11.44
N PRO A 134 -2.06 -8.17 12.79
CA PRO A 134 -1.47 -9.22 13.58
C PRO A 134 -2.11 -10.57 13.21
N ASP A 135 -1.34 -11.65 13.29
CA ASP A 135 -1.89 -12.98 13.11
C ASP A 135 -3.04 -13.17 14.11
N THR A 136 -4.25 -13.30 13.58
CA THR A 136 -5.42 -13.63 14.39
C THR A 136 -5.32 -15.09 14.78
N GLN A 137 -4.61 -15.38 15.87
CA GLN A 137 -4.86 -16.64 16.57
C GLN A 137 -6.23 -16.51 17.25
N PRO A 138 -7.17 -17.44 17.03
CA PRO A 138 -8.37 -17.46 17.84
C PRO A 138 -7.95 -17.59 19.30
N PRO A 139 -8.63 -16.89 20.22
CA PRO A 139 -8.42 -17.14 21.64
C PRO A 139 -8.64 -18.63 21.90
N GLY A 140 -7.64 -19.28 22.50
CA GLY A 140 -7.68 -20.68 22.88
C GLY A 140 -8.79 -20.98 23.90
#